data_8c3df9c718118784f2674fd8185e5def
#
_entry.id   8c3df9c718118784f2674fd8185e5def
#
_cell.length_a   1.000
_cell.length_b   1.000
_cell.length_c   1.000
_cell.angle_alpha   90.00
_cell.angle_beta   90.00
_cell.angle_gamma   90.00
#
_symmetry.space_group_name_H-M   'P 1'
#
loop_
_entity.id
_entity.type
_entity.pdbx_description
1 polymer ?
#
loop_
_entity_poly.entity_id
_entity_poly.type
_entity_poly.pdbx_seq_one_letter_code
_entity_poly.pdbx_strand_id
1 'polypeptide(L)'
;MPGGLVISNIGACSIFAALSGSSPATCAAIGTMGIPEMRKRGYSDQIATGTIAAGGTLGVLIPPSIVLIVYGIATGTSIGRLFLSGLIPGFMLAGMFAIWALIHSYFIDKDSAKALKNRTPPTFKEKIEVLPRILPFLAIIAGVLYILYGGVATPSEASGVGAFLVFVLIAVVYKIYQPKKIWNIVKVSMKESVMIMFIIAASYLFAFTLSQLYVTQSLAQSMVAVSYTHLTLPTICSV
;
A
#
# COMPACT_ATOMS: atom_id res chain seq x y z
N MET A 1 -17.12 19.95 -1.30
CA MET A 1 -16.36 19.94 -0.04
C MET A 1 -14.95 20.37 -0.34
N PRO A 2 -14.33 21.30 0.43
CA PRO A 2 -12.91 21.60 0.33
C PRO A 2 -12.11 20.32 0.54
N GLY A 3 -11.02 20.11 -0.21
CA GLY A 3 -10.22 18.88 -0.12
C GLY A 3 -10.78 17.64 -0.82
N GLY A 4 -11.91 17.72 -1.51
CA GLY A 4 -12.57 16.54 -2.10
C GLY A 4 -11.68 15.74 -3.06
N LEU A 5 -10.79 16.39 -3.81
CA LEU A 5 -9.89 15.69 -4.73
C LEU A 5 -8.72 15.02 -3.97
N VAL A 6 -8.24 15.64 -2.91
CA VAL A 6 -7.19 15.08 -2.04
C VAL A 6 -7.69 13.80 -1.39
N ILE A 7 -8.91 13.85 -0.82
CA ILE A 7 -9.56 12.65 -0.23
C ILE A 7 -9.82 11.58 -1.29
N SER A 8 -10.29 12.00 -2.48
CA SER A 8 -10.51 11.06 -3.58
C SER A 8 -9.22 10.36 -4.00
N ASN A 9 -8.09 11.05 -4.02
CA ASN A 9 -6.79 10.46 -4.32
C ASN A 9 -6.32 9.50 -3.21
N ILE A 10 -6.52 9.83 -1.93
CA ILE A 10 -6.24 8.90 -0.83
C ILE A 10 -7.13 7.66 -0.93
N GLY A 11 -8.43 7.83 -1.21
CA GLY A 11 -9.34 6.72 -1.46
C GLY A 11 -8.94 5.87 -2.66
N ALA A 12 -8.54 6.51 -3.77
CA ALA A 12 -8.03 5.81 -4.95
C ALA A 12 -6.72 5.06 -4.64
N CYS A 13 -5.81 5.67 -3.88
CA CYS A 13 -4.61 4.99 -3.39
C CYS A 13 -4.95 3.80 -2.51
N SER A 14 -5.93 3.91 -1.60
CA SER A 14 -6.36 2.81 -0.73
C SER A 14 -6.91 1.62 -1.53
N ILE A 15 -7.76 1.89 -2.52
CA ILE A 15 -8.33 0.86 -3.39
C ILE A 15 -7.23 0.24 -4.26
N PHE A 16 -6.36 1.06 -4.85
CA PHE A 16 -5.29 0.55 -5.69
C PHE A 16 -4.21 -0.18 -4.87
N ALA A 17 -3.96 0.25 -3.63
CA ALA A 17 -3.09 -0.44 -2.68
C ALA A 17 -3.56 -1.88 -2.44
N ALA A 18 -4.86 -2.06 -2.20
CA ALA A 18 -5.47 -3.39 -2.07
C ALA A 18 -5.40 -4.25 -3.35
N LEU A 19 -5.23 -3.62 -4.52
CA LEU A 19 -5.05 -4.33 -5.79
C LEU A 19 -3.60 -4.74 -6.04
N SER A 20 -2.67 -3.79 -5.82
CA SER A 20 -1.27 -3.95 -6.20
C SER A 20 -0.40 -4.54 -5.10
N GLY A 21 -0.77 -4.34 -3.83
CA GLY A 21 0.04 -4.71 -2.68
C GLY A 21 1.43 -4.04 -2.64
N SER A 22 1.63 -2.99 -3.46
CA SER A 22 2.92 -2.34 -3.69
C SER A 22 2.80 -0.83 -3.58
N SER A 23 3.57 -0.22 -2.67
CA SER A 23 3.60 1.24 -2.50
C SER A 23 4.14 1.98 -3.73
N PRO A 24 5.25 1.57 -4.36
CA PRO A 24 5.73 2.21 -5.57
C PRO A 24 4.73 2.13 -6.73
N ALA A 25 4.09 0.97 -6.92
CA ALA A 25 3.09 0.79 -7.97
C ALA A 25 1.87 1.68 -7.74
N THR A 26 1.42 1.81 -6.48
CA THR A 26 0.31 2.70 -6.10
C THR A 26 0.66 4.17 -6.38
N CYS A 27 1.83 4.62 -5.95
CA CYS A 27 2.31 5.98 -6.22
C CYS A 27 2.40 6.27 -7.73
N ALA A 28 2.96 5.35 -8.51
CA ALA A 28 3.11 5.52 -9.95
C ALA A 28 1.75 5.57 -10.65
N ALA A 29 0.86 4.62 -10.38
CA ALA A 29 -0.42 4.53 -11.04
C ALA A 29 -1.34 5.72 -10.71
N ILE A 30 -1.53 6.02 -9.44
CA ILE A 30 -2.42 7.10 -9.03
C ILE A 30 -1.76 8.47 -9.24
N GLY A 31 -0.44 8.57 -9.08
CA GLY A 31 0.32 9.80 -9.27
C GLY A 31 0.27 10.33 -10.69
N THR A 32 0.37 9.46 -11.70
CA THR A 32 0.30 9.85 -13.12
C THR A 32 -1.02 10.53 -13.50
N MET A 33 -2.10 10.18 -12.84
CA MET A 33 -3.43 10.77 -13.07
C MET A 33 -3.75 11.86 -12.04
N GLY A 34 -3.46 11.61 -10.77
CA GLY A 34 -3.88 12.46 -9.65
C GLY A 34 -3.12 13.78 -9.59
N ILE A 35 -1.78 13.77 -9.76
CA ILE A 35 -0.96 14.98 -9.66
C ILE A 35 -1.30 16.01 -10.74
N PRO A 36 -1.36 15.66 -12.06
CA PRO A 36 -1.74 16.63 -13.08
C PRO A 36 -3.16 17.17 -12.88
N GLU A 37 -4.09 16.35 -12.43
CA GLU A 37 -5.46 16.78 -12.18
C GLU A 37 -5.57 17.74 -10.98
N MET A 38 -4.78 17.50 -9.92
CA MET A 38 -4.71 18.41 -8.79
C MET A 38 -4.08 19.76 -9.19
N ARG A 39 -2.98 19.73 -9.95
CA ARG A 39 -2.34 20.95 -10.49
C ARG A 39 -3.27 21.78 -11.35
N LYS A 40 -4.00 21.15 -12.28
CA LYS A 40 -5.01 21.82 -13.12
C LYS A 40 -6.10 22.50 -12.28
N ARG A 41 -6.33 22.02 -11.07
CA ARG A 41 -7.33 22.55 -10.15
C ARG A 41 -6.76 23.55 -9.13
N GLY A 42 -5.50 23.97 -9.29
CA GLY A 42 -4.89 25.00 -8.47
C GLY A 42 -4.41 24.53 -7.09
N TYR A 43 -4.29 23.20 -6.88
CA TYR A 43 -3.63 22.69 -5.69
C TYR A 43 -2.13 22.89 -5.78
N SER A 44 -1.49 23.19 -4.65
CA SER A 44 -0.03 23.30 -4.58
C SER A 44 0.66 21.99 -4.92
N ASP A 45 1.86 22.08 -5.48
CA ASP A 45 2.66 20.89 -5.82
C ASP A 45 2.97 20.03 -4.59
N GLN A 46 3.17 20.66 -3.44
CA GLN A 46 3.43 19.98 -2.17
C GLN A 46 2.25 19.09 -1.77
N ILE A 47 1.02 19.61 -1.87
CA ILE A 47 -0.19 18.82 -1.55
C ILE A 47 -0.41 17.72 -2.59
N ALA A 48 -0.26 18.05 -3.88
CA ALA A 48 -0.48 17.10 -4.94
C ALA A 48 0.48 15.89 -4.84
N THR A 49 1.78 16.15 -4.67
CA THR A 49 2.79 15.08 -4.55
C THR A 49 2.77 14.41 -3.18
N GLY A 50 2.64 15.18 -2.10
CA GLY A 50 2.62 14.67 -0.73
C GLY A 50 1.44 13.75 -0.46
N THR A 51 0.25 14.07 -0.98
CA THR A 51 -0.94 13.22 -0.85
C THR A 51 -0.75 11.87 -1.56
N ILE A 52 -0.16 11.87 -2.76
CA ILE A 52 0.10 10.64 -3.49
C ILE A 52 1.19 9.83 -2.81
N ALA A 53 2.26 10.47 -2.34
CA ALA A 53 3.33 9.79 -1.60
C ALA A 53 2.80 9.15 -0.32
N ALA A 54 2.03 9.89 0.48
CA ALA A 54 1.40 9.36 1.69
C ALA A 54 0.40 8.25 1.37
N GLY A 55 -0.53 8.48 0.42
CA GLY A 55 -1.50 7.48 0.00
C GLY A 55 -0.85 6.21 -0.56
N GLY A 56 0.28 6.34 -1.24
CA GLY A 56 1.05 5.21 -1.75
C GLY A 56 1.57 4.28 -0.65
N THR A 57 1.92 4.81 0.53
CA THR A 57 2.40 3.98 1.65
C THR A 57 1.36 2.96 2.12
N LEU A 58 0.08 3.19 1.85
CA LEU A 58 -1.00 2.26 2.18
C LEU A 58 -0.83 0.89 1.51
N GLY A 59 -0.08 0.80 0.39
CA GLY A 59 0.22 -0.46 -0.29
C GLY A 59 1.06 -1.44 0.54
N VAL A 60 1.73 -0.99 1.59
CA VAL A 60 2.43 -1.89 2.54
C VAL A 60 1.46 -2.50 3.55
N LEU A 61 0.42 -1.76 3.95
CA LEU A 61 -0.46 -2.13 5.06
C LEU A 61 -1.78 -2.77 4.62
N ILE A 62 -2.40 -2.24 3.55
CA ILE A 62 -3.69 -2.75 3.09
C ILE A 62 -3.49 -4.06 2.31
N PRO A 63 -4.07 -5.18 2.78
CA PRO A 63 -3.89 -6.47 2.12
C PRO A 63 -4.65 -6.55 0.77
N PRO A 64 -4.15 -7.41 -0.17
CA PRO A 64 -2.91 -8.17 -0.07
C PRO A 64 -1.66 -7.30 -0.22
N SER A 65 -0.64 -7.51 0.63
CA SER A 65 0.60 -6.72 0.63
C SER A 65 1.82 -7.62 0.42
N ILE A 66 2.68 -7.24 -0.52
CA ILE A 66 3.93 -7.95 -0.82
C ILE A 66 4.84 -7.98 0.42
N VAL A 67 4.90 -6.87 1.16
CA VAL A 67 5.75 -6.76 2.36
C VAL A 67 5.29 -7.72 3.46
N LEU A 68 3.99 -7.84 3.68
CA LEU A 68 3.44 -8.78 4.66
C LEU A 68 3.65 -10.23 4.24
N ILE A 69 3.63 -10.54 2.93
CA ILE A 69 3.98 -11.87 2.43
C ILE A 69 5.43 -12.20 2.73
N VAL A 70 6.35 -11.28 2.38
CA VAL A 70 7.79 -11.45 2.62
C VAL A 70 8.09 -11.60 4.11
N TYR A 71 7.46 -10.77 4.95
CA TYR A 71 7.57 -10.87 6.39
C TYR A 71 7.07 -12.22 6.92
N GLY A 72 5.93 -12.69 6.44
CA GLY A 72 5.37 -13.99 6.82
C GLY A 72 6.29 -15.16 6.46
N ILE A 73 6.90 -15.13 5.28
CA ILE A 73 7.88 -16.13 4.85
C ILE A 73 9.13 -16.08 5.74
N ALA A 74 9.66 -14.89 5.99
CA ALA A 74 10.90 -14.71 6.78
C ALA A 74 10.74 -15.11 8.24
N THR A 75 9.57 -14.89 8.82
CA THR A 75 9.29 -15.18 10.25
C THR A 75 8.56 -16.49 10.50
N GLY A 76 8.15 -17.21 9.45
CA GLY A 76 7.30 -18.39 9.56
C GLY A 76 5.87 -18.09 10.06
N THR A 77 5.43 -16.82 10.01
CA THR A 77 4.11 -16.40 10.49
C THR A 77 3.06 -16.58 9.39
N SER A 78 1.85 -16.98 9.78
CA SER A 78 0.73 -17.13 8.83
C SER A 78 0.43 -15.84 8.09
N ILE A 79 0.55 -15.86 6.76
CA ILE A 79 0.28 -14.72 5.88
C ILE A 79 -1.17 -14.25 6.01
N GLY A 80 -2.12 -15.18 6.14
CA GLY A 80 -3.53 -14.81 6.36
C GLY A 80 -3.76 -14.03 7.64
N ARG A 81 -3.11 -14.41 8.76
CA ARG A 81 -3.17 -13.66 10.02
C ARG A 81 -2.52 -12.28 9.90
N LEU A 82 -1.39 -12.20 9.19
CA LEU A 82 -0.73 -10.92 8.93
C LEU A 82 -1.63 -9.98 8.11
N PHE A 83 -2.31 -10.49 7.11
CA PHE A 83 -3.26 -9.70 6.33
C PHE A 83 -4.42 -9.19 7.17
N LEU A 84 -5.00 -10.02 8.04
CA LEU A 84 -6.04 -9.58 8.98
C LEU A 84 -5.53 -8.50 9.93
N SER A 85 -4.32 -8.65 10.46
CA SER A 85 -3.72 -7.65 11.37
C SER A 85 -3.42 -6.32 10.68
N GLY A 86 -3.14 -6.34 9.36
CA GLY A 86 -2.87 -5.14 8.55
C GLY A 86 -4.12 -4.32 8.21
N LEU A 87 -5.32 -4.92 8.24
CA LEU A 87 -6.56 -4.22 7.86
C LEU A 87 -6.86 -3.02 8.77
N ILE A 88 -6.88 -3.23 10.08
CA ILE A 88 -7.22 -2.17 11.05
C ILE A 88 -6.22 -1.01 10.98
N PRO A 89 -4.89 -1.23 11.09
CA PRO A 89 -3.92 -0.15 10.95
C PRO A 89 -3.96 0.52 9.57
N GLY A 90 -4.19 -0.24 8.50
CA GLY A 90 -4.28 0.29 7.15
C GLY A 90 -5.44 1.26 6.97
N PHE A 91 -6.65 0.89 7.41
CA PHE A 91 -7.81 1.79 7.36
C PHE A 91 -7.67 2.97 8.33
N MET A 92 -7.10 2.76 9.51
CA MET A 92 -6.83 3.84 10.46
C MET A 92 -5.86 4.87 9.85
N LEU A 93 -4.79 4.42 9.22
CA LEU A 93 -3.82 5.30 8.57
C LEU A 93 -4.44 6.05 7.37
N ALA A 94 -5.23 5.36 6.55
CA ALA A 94 -5.97 5.99 5.46
C ALA A 94 -6.94 7.07 5.98
N GLY A 95 -7.64 6.81 7.09
CA GLY A 95 -8.49 7.77 7.78
C GLY A 95 -7.71 8.97 8.30
N MET A 96 -6.56 8.74 8.93
CA MET A 96 -5.68 9.82 9.41
C MET A 96 -5.18 10.70 8.26
N PHE A 97 -4.76 10.11 7.15
CA PHE A 97 -4.38 10.88 5.97
C PHE A 97 -5.54 11.68 5.40
N ALA A 98 -6.73 11.11 5.35
CA ALA A 98 -7.93 11.80 4.89
C ALA A 98 -8.29 12.98 5.82
N ILE A 99 -8.23 12.79 7.14
CA ILE A 99 -8.47 13.84 8.13
C ILE A 99 -7.41 14.95 8.01
N TRP A 100 -6.14 14.57 7.95
CA TRP A 100 -5.06 15.54 7.76
C TRP A 100 -5.23 16.34 6.47
N ALA A 101 -5.56 15.68 5.38
CA ALA A 101 -5.80 16.31 4.10
C ALA A 101 -6.97 17.30 4.13
N LEU A 102 -8.04 16.97 4.86
CA LEU A 102 -9.16 17.88 5.11
C LEU A 102 -8.73 19.12 5.88
N ILE A 103 -8.04 18.91 7.00
CA ILE A 103 -7.56 20.00 7.87
C ILE A 103 -6.63 20.93 7.08
N HIS A 104 -5.67 20.35 6.38
CA HIS A 104 -4.71 21.11 5.58
C HIS A 104 -5.41 21.91 4.46
N SER A 105 -6.33 21.29 3.75
CA SER A 105 -7.07 21.94 2.65
C SER A 105 -8.02 23.04 3.16
N TYR A 106 -8.50 22.94 4.39
CA TYR A 106 -9.42 23.93 4.96
C TYR A 106 -8.71 25.11 5.61
N PHE A 107 -7.62 24.85 6.33
CA PHE A 107 -6.95 25.85 7.16
C PHE A 107 -5.71 26.49 6.52
N ILE A 108 -4.96 25.73 5.72
CA ILE A 108 -3.64 26.16 5.24
C ILE A 108 -3.69 26.59 3.78
N ASP A 109 -4.40 25.84 2.93
CA ASP A 109 -4.41 26.10 1.48
C ASP A 109 -5.68 26.86 1.04
N LYS A 110 -5.67 28.17 1.27
CA LYS A 110 -6.77 29.07 0.88
C LYS A 110 -7.00 29.13 -0.64
N ASP A 111 -5.99 28.85 -1.44
CA ASP A 111 -6.10 28.84 -2.91
C ASP A 111 -6.81 27.60 -3.41
N SER A 112 -6.60 26.45 -2.78
CA SER A 112 -7.39 25.25 -3.01
C SER A 112 -8.87 25.44 -2.63
N ALA A 113 -9.15 26.23 -1.59
CA ALA A 113 -10.53 26.55 -1.19
C ALA A 113 -11.26 27.42 -2.23
N LYS A 114 -10.55 28.33 -2.91
CA LYS A 114 -11.10 29.18 -4.00
C LYS A 114 -11.34 28.38 -5.28
N ALA A 115 -10.45 27.48 -5.65
CA ALA A 115 -10.56 26.61 -6.82
C ALA A 115 -11.82 25.69 -6.76
N LEU A 116 -12.26 25.38 -5.54
CA LEU A 116 -13.44 24.53 -5.29
C LEU A 116 -14.79 25.26 -5.43
N LYS A 117 -14.79 26.58 -5.28
CA LYS A 117 -16.03 27.38 -5.30
C LYS A 117 -16.70 27.41 -6.67
N ASN A 118 -15.97 27.09 -7.75
CA ASN A 118 -16.42 27.17 -9.14
C ASN A 118 -16.77 25.82 -9.76
N ARG A 119 -17.05 24.76 -8.99
CA ARG A 119 -17.34 23.43 -9.53
C ARG A 119 -18.71 22.90 -9.21
N THR A 120 -19.35 22.39 -10.24
CA THR A 120 -20.49 21.49 -10.13
C THR A 120 -19.97 20.13 -9.65
N PRO A 121 -20.45 19.59 -8.50
CA PRO A 121 -20.11 18.24 -8.08
C PRO A 121 -20.60 17.24 -9.14
N PRO A 122 -19.83 16.16 -9.40
CA PRO A 122 -20.27 15.14 -10.35
C PRO A 122 -21.63 14.58 -9.92
N THR A 123 -22.53 14.48 -10.86
CA THR A 123 -23.90 14.00 -10.65
C THR A 123 -23.87 12.55 -10.17
N PHE A 124 -24.80 12.17 -9.30
CA PHE A 124 -24.90 10.79 -8.77
C PHE A 124 -24.95 9.75 -9.90
N LYS A 125 -25.52 10.12 -11.05
CA LYS A 125 -25.58 9.30 -12.26
C LYS A 125 -24.20 9.03 -12.87
N GLU A 126 -23.30 10.02 -12.90
CA GLU A 126 -21.91 9.86 -13.37
C GLU A 126 -21.09 8.95 -12.45
N LYS A 127 -21.37 8.98 -11.15
CA LYS A 127 -20.70 8.08 -10.17
C LYS A 127 -21.12 6.62 -10.37
N ILE A 128 -22.40 6.38 -10.65
CA ILE A 128 -22.92 5.03 -10.91
C ILE A 128 -22.38 4.48 -12.23
N GLU A 129 -22.20 5.32 -13.25
CA GLU A 129 -21.70 4.91 -14.57
C GLU A 129 -20.23 4.39 -14.53
N VAL A 130 -19.44 4.84 -13.55
CA VAL A 130 -18.07 4.38 -13.34
C VAL A 130 -18.02 3.07 -12.53
N LEU A 131 -19.04 2.79 -11.72
CA LEU A 131 -19.08 1.63 -10.81
C LEU A 131 -18.91 0.28 -11.54
N PRO A 132 -19.55 0.01 -12.69
CA PRO A 132 -19.36 -1.25 -13.42
C PRO A 132 -17.94 -1.51 -13.89
N ARG A 133 -17.13 -0.47 -14.05
CA ARG A 133 -15.71 -0.60 -14.45
C ARG A 133 -14.80 -1.00 -13.28
N ILE A 134 -15.18 -0.63 -12.06
CA ILE A 134 -14.41 -0.90 -10.85
C ILE A 134 -14.84 -2.23 -10.22
N LEU A 135 -16.12 -2.58 -10.33
CA LEU A 135 -16.73 -3.74 -9.71
C LEU A 135 -16.00 -5.07 -9.97
N PRO A 136 -15.55 -5.37 -11.21
CA PRO A 136 -14.83 -6.63 -11.49
C PRO A 136 -13.52 -6.74 -10.72
N PHE A 137 -12.79 -5.64 -10.56
CA PHE A 137 -11.55 -5.62 -9.78
C PHE A 137 -11.83 -5.84 -8.29
N LEU A 138 -12.83 -5.14 -7.75
CA LEU A 138 -13.24 -5.34 -6.36
C LEU A 138 -13.72 -6.77 -6.09
N ALA A 139 -14.41 -7.37 -7.04
CA ALA A 139 -14.85 -8.77 -6.95
C ALA A 139 -13.65 -9.74 -6.90
N ILE A 140 -12.62 -9.52 -7.72
CA ILE A 140 -11.40 -10.34 -7.69
C ILE A 140 -10.69 -10.19 -6.35
N ILE A 141 -10.54 -8.95 -5.83
CA ILE A 141 -9.92 -8.73 -4.51
C ILE A 141 -10.70 -9.45 -3.42
N ALA A 142 -12.02 -9.23 -3.38
CA ALA A 142 -12.89 -9.86 -2.39
C ALA A 142 -12.83 -11.39 -2.48
N GLY A 143 -12.79 -11.95 -3.69
CA GLY A 143 -12.66 -13.37 -3.94
C GLY A 143 -11.32 -13.94 -3.44
N VAL A 144 -10.21 -13.28 -3.76
CA VAL A 144 -8.87 -13.69 -3.30
C VAL A 144 -8.79 -13.63 -1.77
N LEU A 145 -9.27 -12.55 -1.16
CA LEU A 145 -9.29 -12.42 0.31
C LEU A 145 -10.19 -13.46 0.97
N TYR A 146 -11.36 -13.75 0.38
CA TYR A 146 -12.27 -14.80 0.86
C TYR A 146 -11.60 -16.17 0.85
N ILE A 147 -10.91 -16.52 -0.25
CA ILE A 147 -10.19 -17.80 -0.38
C ILE A 147 -9.06 -17.89 0.66
N LEU A 148 -8.32 -16.80 0.87
CA LEU A 148 -7.23 -16.74 1.85
C LEU A 148 -7.73 -16.83 3.29
N TYR A 149 -8.74 -16.05 3.64
CA TYR A 149 -9.27 -16.01 5.02
C TYR A 149 -10.12 -17.22 5.36
N GLY A 150 -10.80 -17.80 4.37
CA GLY A 150 -11.54 -19.05 4.51
C GLY A 150 -10.67 -20.28 4.66
N GLY A 151 -9.33 -20.13 4.48
CA GLY A 151 -8.42 -21.27 4.54
C GLY A 151 -8.60 -22.28 3.40
N VAL A 152 -9.26 -21.86 2.32
CA VAL A 152 -9.59 -22.72 1.17
C VAL A 152 -8.35 -23.00 0.33
N ALA A 153 -7.43 -22.04 0.25
CA ALA A 153 -6.19 -22.18 -0.51
C ALA A 153 -5.00 -21.50 0.21
N THR A 154 -3.81 -21.97 -0.12
CA THR A 154 -2.56 -21.33 0.29
C THR A 154 -2.39 -19.99 -0.41
N PRO A 155 -1.55 -19.06 0.12
CA PRO A 155 -1.26 -17.79 -0.55
C PRO A 155 -0.75 -17.94 -1.98
N SER A 156 0.04 -18.98 -2.25
CA SER A 156 0.55 -19.27 -3.61
C SER A 156 -0.57 -19.68 -4.57
N GLU A 157 -1.47 -20.56 -4.13
CA GLU A 157 -2.62 -20.98 -4.93
C GLU A 157 -3.59 -19.82 -5.15
N ALA A 158 -3.89 -19.04 -4.11
CA ALA A 158 -4.76 -17.86 -4.21
C ALA A 158 -4.18 -16.80 -5.17
N SER A 159 -2.84 -16.60 -5.18
CA SER A 159 -2.19 -15.70 -6.12
C SER A 159 -2.26 -16.19 -7.57
N GLY A 160 -2.10 -17.50 -7.79
CA GLY A 160 -2.27 -18.12 -9.10
C GLY A 160 -3.69 -17.94 -9.65
N VAL A 161 -4.70 -18.22 -8.82
CA VAL A 161 -6.12 -17.99 -9.17
C VAL A 161 -6.37 -16.51 -9.44
N GLY A 162 -5.89 -15.62 -8.59
CA GLY A 162 -6.00 -14.16 -8.77
C GLY A 162 -5.40 -13.69 -10.09
N ALA A 163 -4.18 -14.13 -10.41
CA ALA A 163 -3.51 -13.80 -11.67
C ALA A 163 -4.30 -14.32 -12.89
N PHE A 164 -4.83 -15.54 -12.82
CA PHE A 164 -5.66 -16.09 -13.87
C PHE A 164 -6.96 -15.30 -14.05
N LEU A 165 -7.64 -14.93 -12.97
CA LEU A 165 -8.88 -14.14 -13.04
C LEU A 165 -8.62 -12.74 -13.63
N VAL A 166 -7.50 -12.09 -13.27
CA VAL A 166 -7.09 -10.81 -13.87
C VAL A 166 -6.79 -10.99 -15.35
N PHE A 167 -6.12 -12.07 -15.75
CA PHE A 167 -5.86 -12.36 -17.16
C PHE A 167 -7.17 -12.53 -17.95
N VAL A 168 -8.12 -13.29 -17.43
CA VAL A 168 -9.45 -13.47 -18.03
C VAL A 168 -10.20 -12.13 -18.10
N LEU A 169 -10.14 -11.30 -17.06
CA LEU A 169 -10.75 -9.99 -17.03
C LEU A 169 -10.19 -9.08 -18.14
N ILE A 170 -8.86 -9.05 -18.30
CA ILE A 170 -8.18 -8.26 -19.34
C ILE A 170 -8.60 -8.75 -20.74
N ALA A 171 -8.70 -10.05 -20.93
CA ALA A 171 -9.12 -10.61 -22.19
C ALA A 171 -10.59 -10.33 -22.51
N VAL A 172 -11.51 -10.59 -21.57
CA VAL A 172 -12.95 -10.52 -21.80
C VAL A 172 -13.48 -9.09 -21.77
N VAL A 173 -13.12 -8.31 -20.73
CA VAL A 173 -13.67 -6.96 -20.51
C VAL A 173 -12.92 -5.91 -21.32
N TYR A 174 -11.57 -5.97 -21.29
CA TYR A 174 -10.74 -4.99 -21.98
C TYR A 174 -10.38 -5.39 -23.41
N LYS A 175 -10.71 -6.63 -23.83
CA LYS A 175 -10.48 -7.15 -25.19
C LYS A 175 -9.03 -6.95 -25.67
N ILE A 176 -8.08 -7.07 -24.75
CA ILE A 176 -6.65 -6.93 -25.06
C ILE A 176 -6.10 -8.30 -25.42
N TYR A 177 -6.15 -8.64 -26.71
CA TYR A 177 -5.63 -9.90 -27.25
C TYR A 177 -4.23 -9.78 -27.88
N GLN A 178 -3.65 -8.58 -27.87
CA GLN A 178 -2.37 -8.34 -28.53
C GLN A 178 -1.23 -9.00 -27.73
N PRO A 179 -0.55 -10.04 -28.29
CA PRO A 179 0.48 -10.78 -27.58
C PRO A 179 1.64 -9.90 -27.12
N LYS A 180 1.96 -8.86 -27.90
CA LYS A 180 3.01 -7.89 -27.57
C LYS A 180 2.67 -7.07 -26.31
N LYS A 181 1.40 -6.71 -26.10
CA LYS A 181 0.98 -6.01 -24.88
C LYS A 181 0.99 -6.93 -23.67
N ILE A 182 0.50 -8.15 -23.82
CA ILE A 182 0.51 -9.17 -22.77
C ILE A 182 1.96 -9.46 -22.36
N TRP A 183 2.84 -9.67 -23.34
CA TRP A 183 4.27 -9.90 -23.08
C TRP A 183 4.92 -8.73 -22.32
N ASN A 184 4.57 -7.49 -22.66
CA ASN A 184 5.10 -6.33 -21.94
C ASN A 184 4.61 -6.28 -20.48
N ILE A 185 3.35 -6.61 -20.21
CA ILE A 185 2.80 -6.71 -18.85
C ILE A 185 3.55 -7.78 -18.05
N VAL A 186 3.70 -8.98 -18.61
CA VAL A 186 4.43 -10.08 -17.96
C VAL A 186 5.88 -9.68 -17.69
N LYS A 187 6.56 -9.06 -18.66
CA LYS A 187 7.95 -8.59 -18.52
C LYS A 187 8.11 -7.58 -17.37
N VAL A 188 7.19 -6.63 -17.26
CA VAL A 188 7.22 -5.63 -16.16
C VAL A 188 7.01 -6.31 -14.81
N SER A 189 6.00 -7.20 -14.70
CA SER A 189 5.73 -7.96 -13.47
C SER A 189 6.90 -8.85 -13.07
N MET A 190 7.54 -9.55 -14.04
CA MET A 190 8.73 -10.35 -13.78
C MET A 190 9.90 -9.51 -13.28
N LYS A 191 10.12 -8.32 -13.86
CA LYS A 191 11.18 -7.41 -13.42
C LYS A 191 11.02 -7.00 -11.97
N GLU A 192 9.80 -6.67 -11.55
CA GLU A 192 9.51 -6.34 -10.15
C GLU A 192 9.70 -7.55 -9.23
N SER A 193 9.24 -8.73 -9.63
CA SER A 193 9.41 -9.96 -8.85
C SER A 193 10.89 -10.31 -8.66
N VAL A 194 11.69 -10.22 -9.71
CA VAL A 194 13.15 -10.46 -9.66
C VAL A 194 13.85 -9.45 -8.76
N MET A 195 13.47 -8.17 -8.82
CA MET A 195 14.02 -7.14 -7.94
C MET A 195 13.74 -7.45 -6.47
N ILE A 196 12.52 -7.84 -6.13
CA ILE A 196 12.14 -8.19 -4.76
C ILE A 196 12.91 -9.42 -4.29
N MET A 197 13.01 -10.48 -5.12
CA MET A 197 13.78 -11.68 -4.78
C MET A 197 15.26 -11.38 -4.57
N PHE A 198 15.83 -10.48 -5.36
CA PHE A 198 17.22 -10.05 -5.20
C PHE A 198 17.44 -9.30 -3.87
N ILE A 199 16.50 -8.39 -3.51
CA ILE A 199 16.55 -7.67 -2.23
C ILE A 199 16.45 -8.65 -1.05
N ILE A 200 15.57 -9.64 -1.11
CA ILE A 200 15.42 -10.67 -0.09
C ILE A 200 16.72 -11.45 0.05
N ALA A 201 17.28 -11.95 -1.06
CA ALA A 201 18.53 -12.69 -1.05
C ALA A 201 19.70 -11.88 -0.47
N ALA A 202 19.84 -10.61 -0.88
CA ALA A 202 20.84 -9.70 -0.34
C ALA A 202 20.65 -9.45 1.17
N SER A 203 19.40 -9.30 1.63
CA SER A 203 19.08 -9.11 3.03
C SER A 203 19.41 -10.34 3.88
N TYR A 204 19.15 -11.53 3.37
CA TYR A 204 19.57 -12.77 4.04
C TYR A 204 21.08 -12.90 4.14
N LEU A 205 21.80 -12.59 3.05
CA LEU A 205 23.27 -12.61 3.06
C LEU A 205 23.83 -11.61 4.07
N PHE A 206 23.26 -10.39 4.11
CA PHE A 206 23.65 -9.37 5.09
C PHE A 206 23.37 -9.82 6.53
N ALA A 207 22.18 -10.35 6.81
CA ALA A 207 21.82 -10.87 8.13
C ALA A 207 22.74 -12.02 8.56
N PHE A 208 23.06 -12.94 7.65
CA PHE A 208 24.01 -14.02 7.88
C PHE A 208 25.41 -13.48 8.25
N THR A 209 25.90 -12.51 7.49
CA THR A 209 27.22 -11.89 7.75
C THR A 209 27.25 -11.21 9.12
N LEU A 210 26.21 -10.44 9.48
CA LEU A 210 26.14 -9.82 10.82
C LEU A 210 26.09 -10.85 11.95
N SER A 211 25.40 -11.96 11.73
CA SER A 211 25.32 -13.05 12.70
C SER A 211 26.67 -13.72 12.90
N GLN A 212 27.40 -13.98 11.80
CA GLN A 212 28.75 -14.58 11.87
C GLN A 212 29.78 -13.68 12.56
N LEU A 213 29.66 -12.39 12.41
CA LEU A 213 30.51 -11.39 13.06
C LEU A 213 30.10 -11.08 14.51
N TYR A 214 29.08 -11.77 15.05
CA TYR A 214 28.55 -11.55 16.41
C TYR A 214 28.13 -10.10 16.70
N VAL A 215 27.92 -9.29 15.66
CA VAL A 215 27.54 -7.87 15.79
C VAL A 215 26.22 -7.70 16.53
N THR A 216 25.22 -8.52 16.22
CA THR A 216 23.91 -8.50 16.88
C THR A 216 23.98 -8.80 18.37
N GLN A 217 24.80 -9.76 18.78
CA GLN A 217 25.02 -10.13 20.19
C GLN A 217 25.77 -9.02 20.94
N SER A 218 26.82 -8.47 20.33
CA SER A 218 27.58 -7.37 20.91
C SER A 218 26.73 -6.13 21.15
N LEU A 219 25.86 -5.76 20.18
CA LEU A 219 24.92 -4.67 20.33
C LEU A 219 23.88 -4.93 21.43
N ALA A 220 23.33 -6.15 21.47
CA ALA A 220 22.36 -6.53 22.50
C ALA A 220 22.98 -6.45 23.90
N GLN A 221 24.18 -6.96 24.08
CA GLN A 221 24.93 -6.88 25.35
C GLN A 221 25.21 -5.43 25.76
N SER A 222 25.60 -4.57 24.82
CA SER A 222 25.81 -3.14 25.07
C SER A 222 24.55 -2.44 25.53
N MET A 223 23.40 -2.74 24.91
CA MET A 223 22.11 -2.16 25.29
C MET A 223 21.65 -2.63 26.68
N VAL A 224 21.83 -3.91 27.00
CA VAL A 224 21.47 -4.45 28.31
C VAL A 224 22.39 -3.86 29.39
N ALA A 225 23.69 -3.72 29.14
CA ALA A 225 24.63 -3.12 30.08
C ALA A 225 24.26 -1.66 30.43
N VAL A 226 23.83 -0.85 29.43
CA VAL A 226 23.37 0.52 29.66
C VAL A 226 22.05 0.54 30.45
N SER A 227 21.12 -0.38 30.16
CA SER A 227 19.83 -0.48 30.86
C SER A 227 20.02 -0.80 32.35
N TYR A 228 20.95 -1.67 32.70
CA TYR A 228 21.28 -1.98 34.10
C TYR A 228 21.84 -0.80 34.88
N THR A 229 22.65 0.04 34.25
CA THR A 229 23.24 1.21 34.92
C THR A 229 22.27 2.35 35.17
N HIS A 230 21.27 2.50 34.34
CA HIS A 230 20.30 3.64 34.46
C HIS A 230 18.95 3.30 35.12
N LEU A 231 18.51 2.05 35.09
CA LEU A 231 17.20 1.65 35.61
C LEU A 231 17.21 0.97 36.98
N THR A 232 18.35 0.42 37.42
CA THR A 232 18.41 -0.31 38.69
C THR A 232 19.02 0.48 39.85
N LEU A 233 19.69 1.58 39.62
CA LEU A 233 20.28 2.43 40.65
C LEU A 233 19.29 3.03 41.67
N PRO A 234 18.05 3.39 41.33
CA PRO A 234 17.09 3.92 42.32
C PRO A 234 16.48 2.88 43.24
N THR A 235 16.52 1.59 42.91
CA THR A 235 15.85 0.54 43.68
C THR A 235 16.72 -0.20 44.68
N ILE A 236 18.03 -0.04 44.61
CA ILE A 236 19.00 -0.73 45.50
C ILE A 236 19.37 0.10 46.75
N CYS A 237 19.01 1.38 46.78
CA CYS A 237 19.27 2.28 47.93
C CYS A 237 18.18 2.35 48.99
N SER A 238 17.22 1.41 48.99
CA SER A 238 16.13 1.36 49.97
C SER A 238 16.09 0.01 50.73
N VAL A 239 17.23 -0.42 51.26
CA VAL A 239 17.28 -1.43 52.36
C VAL A 239 18.19 -0.91 53.44
#